data_307c8a1d6ce1102b3169f47556c99e9a
#
_entry.id   307c8a1d6ce1102b3169f47556c99e9a
#
_cell.length_a   1.000
_cell.length_b   1.000
_cell.length_c   1.000
_cell.angle_alpha   90.00
_cell.angle_beta   90.00
_cell.angle_gamma   90.00
#
_symmetry.space_group_name_H-M   'P 1'
#
loop_
_entity.id
_entity.type
_entity.pdbx_description
1 polymer ?
#
loop_
_entity_poly.entity_id
_entity_poly.type
_entity_poly.pdbx_seq_one_letter_code
_entity_poly.pdbx_strand_id
1 'polypeptide(L)'
;MIDEILQYNQQFVAAKGYEKYITSKYPDKHLAVLSCMDTRLTELLPAALGLKNGDAKFIKNAGGLVISPFDSAMRSLIVAIFELGVNEIMVVAHSECGACHMHYDAFHAHMKARGIADSTLETIRRSGINLNEWLEGFHDTEASV
;
A
#
# COMPACT_ATOMS: atom_id res chain seq x y z
N MET A 1 -7.21 3.30 22.37
CA MET A 1 -6.29 3.47 21.21
C MET A 1 -6.89 4.39 20.13
N ILE A 2 -8.02 4.06 19.47
CA ILE A 2 -8.62 4.97 18.44
C ILE A 2 -9.00 6.31 19.06
N ASP A 3 -9.65 6.32 20.20
CA ASP A 3 -10.05 7.57 20.89
C ASP A 3 -8.86 8.45 21.28
N GLU A 4 -7.75 7.85 21.70
CA GLU A 4 -6.49 8.57 21.98
C GLU A 4 -5.92 9.23 20.71
N ILE A 5 -5.98 8.53 19.58
CA ILE A 5 -5.54 9.08 18.28
C ILE A 5 -6.43 10.26 17.87
N LEU A 6 -7.75 10.13 18.03
CA LEU A 6 -8.70 11.20 17.72
C LEU A 6 -8.50 12.42 18.63
N GLN A 7 -8.24 12.21 19.92
CA GLN A 7 -7.95 13.28 20.87
C GLN A 7 -6.65 14.01 20.51
N TYR A 8 -5.59 13.27 20.17
CA TYR A 8 -4.34 13.84 19.68
C TYR A 8 -4.56 14.67 18.41
N ASN A 9 -5.35 14.14 17.45
CA ASN A 9 -5.67 14.85 16.21
C ASN A 9 -6.40 16.18 16.48
N GLN A 10 -7.36 16.23 17.41
CA GLN A 10 -8.03 17.46 17.79
C GLN A 10 -7.05 18.51 18.32
N GLN A 11 -6.10 18.11 19.17
CA GLN A 11 -5.06 19.00 19.70
C GLN A 11 -4.12 19.48 18.58
N PHE A 12 -3.70 18.56 17.68
CA PHE A 12 -2.84 18.89 16.55
C PHE A 12 -3.49 19.91 15.61
N VAL A 13 -4.79 19.75 15.33
CA VAL A 13 -5.54 20.71 14.50
C VAL A 13 -5.72 22.04 15.20
N ALA A 14 -6.08 22.05 16.49
CA ALA A 14 -6.24 23.27 17.28
C ALA A 14 -4.92 24.07 17.36
N ALA A 15 -3.79 23.38 17.47
CA ALA A 15 -2.45 23.99 17.47
C ALA A 15 -1.93 24.33 16.06
N LYS A 16 -2.72 24.10 15.01
CA LYS A 16 -2.33 24.28 13.60
C LYS A 16 -1.05 23.51 13.21
N GLY A 17 -0.79 22.37 13.84
CA GLY A 17 0.40 21.55 13.60
C GLY A 17 0.56 21.09 12.14
N TYR A 18 -0.49 21.16 11.34
CA TYR A 18 -0.50 20.82 9.92
C TYR A 18 0.17 21.89 9.02
N GLU A 19 0.34 23.14 9.49
CA GLU A 19 0.84 24.22 8.63
C GLU A 19 2.20 23.91 8.00
N LYS A 20 3.08 23.25 8.72
CA LYS A 20 4.40 22.82 8.20
C LYS A 20 4.36 21.73 7.12
N TYR A 21 3.18 21.12 6.91
CA TYR A 21 2.97 20.07 5.91
C TYR A 21 2.18 20.53 4.68
N ILE A 22 1.81 21.81 4.63
CA ILE A 22 1.07 22.35 3.48
C ILE A 22 1.94 22.30 2.23
N THR A 23 1.40 21.67 1.18
CA THR A 23 2.02 21.56 -0.14
C THR A 23 0.95 21.45 -1.20
N SER A 24 1.37 21.40 -2.48
CA SER A 24 0.50 21.19 -3.64
C SER A 24 -0.03 19.76 -3.72
N LYS A 25 -1.13 19.56 -4.45
CA LYS A 25 -1.57 18.21 -4.84
C LYS A 25 -0.67 17.57 -5.91
N TYR A 26 0.13 18.36 -6.59
CA TYR A 26 1.08 17.88 -7.61
C TYR A 26 2.43 17.57 -6.95
N PRO A 27 3.07 16.43 -7.28
CA PRO A 27 4.36 16.10 -6.72
C PRO A 27 5.46 16.96 -7.34
N ASP A 28 6.29 17.58 -6.51
CA ASP A 28 7.34 18.51 -6.97
C ASP A 28 8.38 17.83 -7.89
N LYS A 29 8.60 16.52 -7.70
CA LYS A 29 9.54 15.72 -8.52
C LYS A 29 8.86 14.96 -9.67
N HIS A 30 7.56 15.16 -9.89
CA HIS A 30 6.82 14.42 -10.93
C HIS A 30 6.96 12.89 -10.83
N LEU A 31 7.15 12.37 -9.63
CA LEU A 31 7.44 10.98 -9.32
C LEU A 31 6.28 10.31 -8.58
N ALA A 32 5.99 9.04 -8.94
CA ALA A 32 5.21 8.13 -8.11
C ALA A 32 6.11 6.97 -7.63
N VAL A 33 5.95 6.59 -6.37
CA VAL A 33 6.65 5.46 -5.75
C VAL A 33 5.62 4.42 -5.35
N LEU A 34 5.68 3.23 -5.95
CA LEU A 34 4.92 2.06 -5.53
C LEU A 34 5.80 1.22 -4.60
N SER A 35 5.31 0.91 -3.41
CA SER A 35 6.07 0.16 -2.41
C SER A 35 5.17 -0.65 -1.48
N CYS A 36 5.79 -1.53 -0.69
CA CYS A 36 5.09 -2.29 0.34
C CYS A 36 4.51 -1.39 1.43
N MET A 37 3.37 -1.82 1.99
CA MET A 37 2.73 -1.17 3.14
C MET A 37 3.42 -1.50 4.48
N ASP A 38 4.53 -2.19 4.48
CA ASP A 38 5.30 -2.53 5.68
C ASP A 38 5.54 -1.29 6.55
N THR A 39 5.26 -1.41 7.85
CA THR A 39 5.35 -0.29 8.79
C THR A 39 6.76 0.27 8.91
N ARG A 40 7.79 -0.55 8.70
CA ARG A 40 9.20 -0.15 8.70
C ARG A 40 9.52 0.87 7.61
N LEU A 41 8.75 0.86 6.50
CA LEU A 41 8.97 1.73 5.33
C LEU A 41 8.25 3.08 5.41
N THR A 42 7.48 3.35 6.46
CA THR A 42 6.67 4.57 6.53
C THR A 42 7.53 5.84 6.54
N GLU A 43 8.59 5.85 7.33
CA GLU A 43 9.55 6.97 7.37
C GLU A 43 10.87 6.62 6.66
N LEU A 44 11.31 5.36 6.77
CA LEU A 44 12.58 4.91 6.21
C LEU A 44 12.65 5.10 4.70
N LEU A 45 11.61 4.71 3.96
CA LEU A 45 11.65 4.75 2.49
C LEU A 45 11.80 6.19 1.94
N PRO A 46 10.95 7.16 2.28
CA PRO A 46 11.16 8.52 1.81
C PRO A 46 12.51 9.09 2.27
N ALA A 47 12.96 8.81 3.49
CA ALA A 47 14.26 9.27 3.97
C ALA A 47 15.43 8.68 3.18
N ALA A 48 15.40 7.37 2.89
CA ALA A 48 16.44 6.67 2.10
C ALA A 48 16.51 7.17 0.66
N LEU A 49 15.37 7.61 0.09
CA LEU A 49 15.31 8.20 -1.25
C LEU A 49 15.59 9.71 -1.28
N GLY A 50 15.82 10.34 -0.13
CA GLY A 50 15.99 11.80 -0.03
C GLY A 50 14.72 12.58 -0.37
N LEU A 51 13.54 11.96 -0.20
CA LEU A 51 12.23 12.56 -0.48
C LEU A 51 11.60 13.13 0.78
N LYS A 52 10.96 14.27 0.63
CA LYS A 52 10.20 14.95 1.70
C LYS A 52 8.73 15.11 1.30
N ASN A 53 7.93 15.61 2.23
CA ASN A 53 6.52 15.90 1.99
C ASN A 53 6.33 16.81 0.76
N GLY A 54 5.51 16.38 -0.20
CA GLY A 54 5.25 17.09 -1.45
C GLY A 54 6.08 16.60 -2.66
N ASP A 55 7.20 15.91 -2.44
CA ASP A 55 8.12 15.52 -3.52
C ASP A 55 7.53 14.46 -4.47
N ALA A 56 6.84 13.44 -3.94
CA ALA A 56 6.36 12.31 -4.71
C ALA A 56 4.98 11.81 -4.25
N LYS A 57 4.31 11.04 -5.13
CA LYS A 57 3.12 10.24 -4.78
C LYS A 57 3.57 8.89 -4.25
N PHE A 58 3.15 8.52 -3.04
CA PHE A 58 3.40 7.19 -2.49
C PHE A 58 2.14 6.32 -2.60
N ILE A 59 2.26 5.20 -3.30
CA ILE A 59 1.23 4.17 -3.44
C ILE A 59 1.73 2.96 -2.67
N LYS A 60 0.96 2.49 -1.70
CA LYS A 60 1.36 1.39 -0.80
C LYS A 60 0.29 0.31 -0.76
N ASN A 61 0.72 -0.93 -0.95
CA ASN A 61 -0.12 -2.12 -0.76
C ASN A 61 0.70 -3.30 -0.24
N ALA A 62 0.07 -4.45 -0.02
CA ALA A 62 0.76 -5.66 0.38
C ALA A 62 1.75 -6.10 -0.71
N GLY A 63 3.04 -6.04 -0.42
CA GLY A 63 4.12 -6.41 -1.34
C GLY A 63 4.60 -5.32 -2.28
N GLY A 64 3.88 -4.20 -2.43
CA GLY A 64 4.22 -3.18 -3.45
C GLY A 64 3.97 -3.65 -4.88
N LEU A 65 2.90 -4.41 -5.10
CA LEU A 65 2.61 -5.15 -6.33
C LEU A 65 1.48 -4.53 -7.15
N VAL A 66 1.51 -4.75 -8.46
CA VAL A 66 0.36 -4.67 -9.36
C VAL A 66 -0.08 -6.10 -9.65
N ILE A 67 -1.17 -6.55 -9.01
CA ILE A 67 -1.65 -7.94 -9.11
C ILE A 67 -2.64 -8.18 -10.25
N SER A 68 -3.20 -7.12 -10.81
CA SER A 68 -4.06 -7.20 -11.99
C SER A 68 -4.10 -5.87 -12.74
N PRO A 69 -4.48 -5.87 -14.05
CA PRO A 69 -4.57 -4.64 -14.85
C PRO A 69 -5.57 -3.61 -14.31
N PHE A 70 -6.51 -4.02 -13.47
CA PHE A 70 -7.58 -3.18 -12.93
C PHE A 70 -7.59 -3.12 -11.41
N ASP A 71 -6.47 -3.39 -10.76
CA ASP A 71 -6.35 -3.26 -9.32
C ASP A 71 -6.22 -1.79 -8.85
N SER A 72 -6.26 -1.61 -7.53
CA SER A 72 -6.18 -0.29 -6.92
C SER A 72 -4.81 0.40 -7.13
N ALA A 73 -3.72 -0.37 -7.21
CA ALA A 73 -2.39 0.17 -7.48
C ALA A 73 -2.32 0.71 -8.91
N MET A 74 -2.74 -0.07 -9.90
CA MET A 74 -2.80 0.36 -11.30
C MET A 74 -3.67 1.61 -11.47
N ARG A 75 -4.87 1.62 -10.88
CA ARG A 75 -5.74 2.80 -10.91
C ARG A 75 -5.05 4.05 -10.33
N SER A 76 -4.34 3.88 -9.20
CA SER A 76 -3.63 4.99 -8.55
C SER A 76 -2.48 5.52 -9.42
N LEU A 77 -1.74 4.64 -10.09
CA LEU A 77 -0.69 5.02 -11.05
C LEU A 77 -1.26 5.77 -12.25
N ILE A 78 -2.36 5.31 -12.83
CA ILE A 78 -3.04 5.98 -13.95
C ILE A 78 -3.47 7.40 -13.53
N VAL A 79 -4.09 7.56 -12.36
CA VAL A 79 -4.48 8.88 -11.84
C VAL A 79 -3.25 9.75 -11.60
N ALA A 80 -2.17 9.19 -11.05
CA ALA A 80 -0.94 9.94 -10.83
C ALA A 80 -0.33 10.49 -12.12
N ILE A 81 -0.32 9.69 -13.19
CA ILE A 81 0.21 10.08 -14.50
C ILE A 81 -0.70 11.14 -15.16
N PHE A 82 -1.97 10.82 -15.34
CA PHE A 82 -2.84 11.62 -16.21
C PHE A 82 -3.46 12.84 -15.52
N GLU A 83 -3.63 12.81 -14.20
CA GLU A 83 -4.29 13.88 -13.44
C GLU A 83 -3.36 14.67 -12.52
N LEU A 84 -2.23 14.06 -12.09
CA LEU A 84 -1.37 14.66 -11.07
C LEU A 84 0.05 14.99 -11.57
N GLY A 85 0.29 14.86 -12.88
CA GLY A 85 1.52 15.29 -13.53
C GLY A 85 2.75 14.44 -13.19
N VAL A 86 2.57 13.16 -12.88
CA VAL A 86 3.67 12.21 -12.71
C VAL A 86 4.22 11.81 -14.08
N ASN A 87 5.54 11.84 -14.23
CA ASN A 87 6.27 11.45 -15.44
C ASN A 87 7.11 10.18 -15.23
N GLU A 88 7.45 9.88 -13.99
CA GLU A 88 8.31 8.74 -13.64
C GLU A 88 7.67 7.90 -12.54
N ILE A 89 7.82 6.59 -12.65
CA ILE A 89 7.36 5.63 -11.64
C ILE A 89 8.57 4.85 -11.14
N MET A 90 8.69 4.76 -9.82
CA MET A 90 9.66 3.91 -9.15
C MET A 90 8.92 2.80 -8.40
N VAL A 91 9.28 1.54 -8.65
CA VAL A 91 8.81 0.39 -7.87
C VAL A 91 9.90 -0.01 -6.90
N VAL A 92 9.57 -0.11 -5.61
CA VAL A 92 10.55 -0.36 -4.56
C VAL A 92 10.14 -1.57 -3.72
N ALA A 93 10.88 -2.65 -3.89
CA ALA A 93 10.81 -3.82 -3.02
C ALA A 93 11.70 -3.63 -1.77
N HIS A 94 11.59 -4.54 -0.81
CA HIS A 94 12.42 -4.56 0.39
C HIS A 94 12.68 -5.99 0.86
N SER A 95 13.77 -6.18 1.57
CA SER A 95 14.09 -7.47 2.21
C SER A 95 13.08 -7.83 3.30
N GLU A 96 12.92 -9.12 3.55
CA GLU A 96 12.00 -9.65 4.57
C GLU A 96 10.56 -9.16 4.42
N CYS A 97 10.09 -9.00 3.17
CA CYS A 97 8.72 -8.62 2.90
C CYS A 97 7.76 -9.73 3.31
N GLY A 98 6.71 -9.38 4.06
CA GLY A 98 5.69 -10.35 4.48
C GLY A 98 4.87 -10.93 3.33
N ALA A 99 4.89 -10.32 2.14
CA ALA A 99 4.26 -10.85 0.94
C ALA A 99 5.14 -11.87 0.20
N CYS A 100 6.43 -11.98 0.55
CA CYS A 100 7.30 -13.01 0.01
C CYS A 100 6.88 -14.37 0.56
N HIS A 101 6.69 -15.35 -0.33
CA HIS A 101 6.20 -16.69 0.00
C HIS A 101 4.82 -16.72 0.69
N MET A 102 3.99 -15.72 0.47
CA MET A 102 2.63 -15.69 0.95
C MET A 102 1.77 -16.65 0.12
N HIS A 103 1.05 -17.58 0.77
CA HIS A 103 0.23 -18.61 0.12
C HIS A 103 -1.17 -18.66 0.73
N TYR A 104 -2.16 -18.99 -0.11
CA TYR A 104 -3.55 -19.07 0.31
C TYR A 104 -3.79 -19.99 1.51
N ASP A 105 -3.12 -21.15 1.58
CA ASP A 105 -3.36 -22.12 2.66
C ASP A 105 -3.05 -21.56 4.05
N ALA A 106 -1.99 -20.77 4.19
CA ALA A 106 -1.66 -20.07 5.43
C ALA A 106 -2.72 -19.03 5.78
N PHE A 107 -3.17 -18.23 4.79
CA PHE A 107 -4.26 -17.29 4.98
C PHE A 107 -5.56 -17.97 5.37
N HIS A 108 -5.92 -19.05 4.72
CA HIS A 108 -7.12 -19.82 5.03
C HIS A 108 -7.10 -20.28 6.50
N ALA A 109 -5.97 -20.84 6.95
CA ALA A 109 -5.82 -21.26 8.34
C ALA A 109 -5.96 -20.08 9.33
N HIS A 110 -5.37 -18.93 9.04
CA HIS A 110 -5.50 -17.74 9.86
C HIS A 110 -6.92 -17.17 9.87
N MET A 111 -7.62 -17.13 8.73
CA MET A 111 -9.02 -16.70 8.64
C MET A 111 -9.92 -17.62 9.47
N LYS A 112 -9.73 -18.95 9.39
CA LYS A 112 -10.47 -19.92 10.19
C LYS A 112 -10.23 -19.73 11.68
N ALA A 113 -8.98 -19.55 12.10
CA ALA A 113 -8.62 -19.27 13.49
C ALA A 113 -9.28 -18.00 14.06
N ARG A 114 -9.58 -17.04 13.19
CA ARG A 114 -10.30 -15.80 13.54
C ARG A 114 -11.81 -15.87 13.37
N GLY A 115 -12.37 -17.05 13.11
CA GLY A 115 -13.81 -17.31 13.09
C GLY A 115 -14.49 -17.07 11.73
N ILE A 116 -13.75 -16.92 10.65
CA ILE A 116 -14.35 -16.82 9.30
C ILE A 116 -14.90 -18.19 8.89
N ALA A 117 -16.19 -18.25 8.56
CA ALA A 117 -16.85 -19.47 8.13
C ALA A 117 -16.50 -19.84 6.68
N ASP A 118 -16.44 -21.14 6.38
CA ASP A 118 -16.19 -21.64 5.01
C ASP A 118 -17.27 -21.16 4.02
N SER A 119 -18.51 -21.01 4.47
CA SER A 119 -19.59 -20.46 3.66
C SER A 119 -19.32 -19.03 3.18
N THR A 120 -18.60 -18.20 3.97
CA THR A 120 -18.19 -16.86 3.57
C THR A 120 -17.17 -16.94 2.44
N LEU A 121 -16.15 -17.79 2.57
CA LEU A 121 -15.13 -18.00 1.54
C LEU A 121 -15.72 -18.56 0.25
N GLU A 122 -16.67 -19.49 0.36
CA GLU A 122 -17.40 -20.04 -0.78
C GLU A 122 -18.23 -18.97 -1.49
N THR A 123 -18.85 -18.06 -0.76
CA THR A 123 -19.59 -16.91 -1.33
C THR A 123 -18.66 -16.02 -2.17
N ILE A 124 -17.46 -15.75 -1.68
CA ILE A 124 -16.44 -14.96 -2.42
C ILE A 124 -16.03 -15.70 -3.69
N ARG A 125 -15.75 -17.01 -3.63
CA ARG A 125 -15.41 -17.82 -4.81
C ARG A 125 -16.51 -17.80 -5.86
N ARG A 126 -17.76 -17.89 -5.45
CA ARG A 126 -18.93 -17.82 -6.36
C ARG A 126 -19.11 -16.46 -7.01
N SER A 127 -18.54 -15.40 -6.47
CA SER A 127 -18.52 -14.08 -7.11
C SER A 127 -17.46 -13.97 -8.23
N GLY A 128 -16.74 -15.07 -8.52
CA GLY A 128 -15.74 -15.14 -9.59
C GLY A 128 -14.32 -14.78 -9.16
N ILE A 129 -14.08 -14.59 -7.85
CA ILE A 129 -12.75 -14.30 -7.33
C ILE A 129 -12.00 -15.60 -7.04
N ASN A 130 -10.88 -15.83 -7.72
CA ASN A 130 -9.95 -16.89 -7.37
C ASN A 130 -9.09 -16.46 -6.16
N LEU A 131 -9.50 -16.89 -4.97
CA LEU A 131 -8.82 -16.53 -3.73
C LEU A 131 -7.37 -17.03 -3.67
N ASN A 132 -7.04 -18.11 -4.33
CA ASN A 132 -5.69 -18.64 -4.36
C ASN A 132 -4.75 -17.67 -5.10
N GLU A 133 -5.13 -17.24 -6.29
CA GLU A 133 -4.36 -16.26 -7.06
C GLU A 133 -4.36 -14.88 -6.42
N TRP A 134 -5.50 -14.46 -5.86
CA TRP A 134 -5.66 -13.13 -5.28
C TRP A 134 -4.84 -12.92 -4.00
N LEU A 135 -4.61 -14.00 -3.23
CA LEU A 135 -3.81 -13.99 -1.98
C LEU A 135 -2.40 -14.54 -2.19
N GLU A 136 -2.03 -14.94 -3.40
CA GLU A 136 -0.67 -15.39 -3.69
C GLU A 136 0.30 -14.21 -3.61
N GLY A 137 1.45 -14.43 -2.97
CA GLY A 137 2.54 -13.49 -2.93
C GLY A 137 3.55 -13.71 -4.05
N PHE A 138 4.74 -13.19 -3.88
CA PHE A 138 5.87 -13.43 -4.79
C PHE A 138 6.89 -14.38 -4.14
N HIS A 139 7.74 -14.98 -4.97
CA HIS A 139 8.75 -15.94 -4.52
C HIS A 139 10.16 -15.35 -4.48
N ASP A 140 10.40 -14.30 -5.23
CA ASP A 140 11.69 -13.63 -5.34
C ASP A 140 11.51 -12.12 -5.32
N THR A 141 12.21 -11.45 -4.40
CA THR A 141 12.05 -10.01 -4.19
C THR A 141 12.58 -9.19 -5.37
N GLU A 142 13.69 -9.61 -6.00
CA GLU A 142 14.27 -8.88 -7.13
C GLU A 142 13.42 -9.07 -8.39
N ALA A 143 12.88 -10.26 -8.59
CA ALA A 143 12.00 -10.54 -9.73
C ALA A 143 10.60 -9.93 -9.61
N SER A 144 10.22 -9.42 -8.43
CA SER A 144 8.90 -8.82 -8.18
C SER A 144 8.77 -7.35 -8.61
N VAL A 145 9.86 -6.70 -8.99
CA VAL A 145 9.91 -5.27 -9.32
C VAL A 145 10.29 -4.97 -10.78
#